data_c09683043df594d403c63d8725a04807
#
_entry.id   c09683043df594d403c63d8725a04807
#
_cell.length_a   1.000
_cell.length_b   1.000
_cell.length_c   1.000
_cell.angle_alpha   90.00
_cell.angle_beta   90.00
_cell.angle_gamma   90.00
#
_symmetry.space_group_name_H-M   'P 1'
#
loop_
_entity.id
_entity.type
_entity.pdbx_description
1 polymer ?
#
loop_
_entity_poly.entity_id
_entity_poly.type
_entity_poly.pdbx_seq_one_letter_code
_entity_poly.pdbx_strand_id
1 'polypeptide(L)'
;MSIGPDAFGPKHSWAKYVYRVLAQVCILRVGPSMYIACWPKYVYCVLAQICILRVGPNTMHHACRFKRCFVSLGPMINVAYGCGMRFAAVDAAFSKHTVYRDGQLHLLTTRDGNNKTIALAWAICETESSATYEYFATKCHEAGVGRYLSAQAIIFSDRQKGIKRFHAKFPAKIGRCFKHIIENCQKRIRGTGQSFTQKLAWALQRAQTEAEYKRVLAKLTRECPLAARYFDDISPHVEVYQYAMNAEGIASHGFKTSQIVESLNGVFVEAREHAPYRLNAAILKWAGEQINERLESITKWIDEGHLLTKYAYQLFGIQVSTIWPNWPNLAQLQP
;
A
#
# COMPACT_ATOMS: atom_id res chain seq x y z
N MET A 1 -20.83 -17.27 13.15
CA MET A 1 -21.23 -16.45 14.30
C MET A 1 -21.71 -15.12 13.77
N SER A 2 -23.01 -14.90 13.79
CA SER A 2 -23.66 -13.65 13.37
C SER A 2 -23.38 -12.57 14.41
N ILE A 3 -22.75 -11.48 14.00
CA ILE A 3 -22.59 -10.28 14.84
C ILE A 3 -23.92 -9.55 14.76
N GLY A 4 -24.67 -9.50 15.86
CA GLY A 4 -25.94 -8.83 15.96
C GLY A 4 -25.81 -7.29 15.83
N PRO A 5 -26.91 -6.57 15.51
CA PRO A 5 -26.91 -5.14 15.23
C PRO A 5 -26.55 -4.22 16.41
N ASP A 6 -26.43 -4.73 17.62
CA ASP A 6 -26.16 -3.93 18.83
C ASP A 6 -24.67 -3.62 19.09
N ALA A 7 -23.76 -4.00 18.17
CA ALA A 7 -22.32 -3.75 18.31
C ALA A 7 -21.90 -2.29 18.01
N PHE A 8 -22.81 -1.44 17.54
CA PHE A 8 -22.51 -0.06 17.13
C PHE A 8 -23.40 0.94 17.89
N GLY A 9 -22.87 1.49 18.95
CA GLY A 9 -23.49 2.59 19.70
C GLY A 9 -23.59 3.90 18.89
N PRO A 10 -24.30 4.93 19.40
CA PRO A 10 -24.82 6.07 18.64
C PRO A 10 -23.77 6.89 17.89
N LYS A 11 -24.14 7.31 16.69
CA LYS A 11 -23.35 7.92 15.59
C LYS A 11 -22.45 9.13 15.94
N HIS A 12 -22.55 9.73 17.13
CA HIS A 12 -21.77 10.91 17.52
C HIS A 12 -20.51 10.61 18.34
N SER A 13 -20.25 9.36 18.70
CA SER A 13 -19.13 9.04 19.60
C SER A 13 -17.80 8.85 18.87
N TRP A 14 -17.81 8.41 17.60
CA TRP A 14 -16.60 8.01 16.89
C TRP A 14 -15.69 9.16 16.48
N ALA A 15 -16.21 10.25 15.93
CA ALA A 15 -15.41 11.43 15.61
C ALA A 15 -14.83 12.06 16.90
N LYS A 16 -15.64 12.16 17.96
CA LYS A 16 -15.19 12.57 19.31
C LYS A 16 -14.21 11.55 19.91
N TYR A 17 -14.34 10.28 19.59
CA TYR A 17 -13.46 9.21 20.06
C TYR A 17 -12.09 9.25 19.36
N VAL A 18 -12.05 9.41 18.04
CA VAL A 18 -10.81 9.60 17.27
C VAL A 18 -10.10 10.90 17.70
N TYR A 19 -10.83 12.00 17.90
CA TYR A 19 -10.27 13.24 18.44
C TYR A 19 -9.80 13.11 19.90
N ARG A 20 -10.50 12.36 20.74
CA ARG A 20 -10.03 12.06 22.11
C ARG A 20 -8.81 11.14 22.12
N VAL A 21 -8.75 10.19 21.22
CA VAL A 21 -7.55 9.33 21.02
C VAL A 21 -6.36 10.16 20.57
N LEU A 22 -6.56 11.12 19.68
CA LEU A 22 -5.50 12.06 19.25
C LEU A 22 -5.10 13.04 20.36
N ALA A 23 -6.04 13.44 21.23
CA ALA A 23 -5.80 14.39 22.34
C ALA A 23 -5.27 13.73 23.62
N GLN A 24 -5.44 12.42 23.78
CA GLN A 24 -4.98 11.64 24.94
C GLN A 24 -3.84 10.68 24.58
N VAL A 25 -2.92 11.05 23.71
CA VAL A 25 -1.61 10.41 23.67
C VAL A 25 -0.90 10.78 24.97
N CYS A 26 -1.31 10.15 26.06
CA CYS A 26 -0.58 10.21 27.31
C CYS A 26 0.80 9.58 27.06
N ILE A 27 1.83 10.39 27.15
CA ILE A 27 3.23 9.96 27.14
C ILE A 27 3.46 9.24 28.48
N LEU A 28 3.21 7.95 28.50
CA LEU A 28 3.64 7.10 29.61
C LEU A 28 5.14 6.83 29.45
N ARG A 29 5.93 7.38 30.36
CA ARG A 29 7.36 7.19 30.43
C ARG A 29 7.66 5.81 31.02
N VAL A 30 8.06 4.86 30.17
CA VAL A 30 8.50 3.53 30.59
C VAL A 30 9.94 3.34 30.15
N GLY A 31 10.90 3.72 31.02
CA GLY A 31 12.33 3.55 30.78
C GLY A 31 12.93 4.51 29.74
N PRO A 32 14.25 4.47 29.54
CA PRO A 32 14.96 5.50 28.76
C PRO A 32 14.78 5.43 27.24
N SER A 33 14.02 4.50 26.67
CA SER A 33 13.98 4.33 25.21
C SER A 33 12.68 3.81 24.60
N MET A 34 11.59 3.63 25.33
CA MET A 34 10.37 3.10 24.73
C MET A 34 9.09 3.73 25.31
N TYR A 35 8.23 4.22 24.45
CA TYR A 35 6.90 4.69 24.80
C TYR A 35 5.86 3.79 24.11
N ILE A 36 4.97 3.20 24.89
CA ILE A 36 3.86 2.40 24.41
C ILE A 36 2.58 3.14 24.77
N ALA A 37 1.81 3.55 23.77
CA ALA A 37 0.42 3.92 23.96
C ALA A 37 -0.44 2.71 23.56
N CYS A 38 -0.89 1.93 24.53
CA CYS A 38 -1.84 0.85 24.30
C CYS A 38 -3.26 1.39 24.49
N TRP A 39 -4.14 1.15 23.50
CA TRP A 39 -5.55 1.41 23.62
C TRP A 39 -6.37 0.14 23.35
N PRO A 40 -7.47 -0.06 24.08
CA PRO A 40 -8.23 -1.31 24.01
C PRO A 40 -9.02 -1.43 22.71
N LYS A 41 -8.93 -2.59 22.11
CA LYS A 41 -9.76 -3.21 21.05
C LYS A 41 -9.75 -2.66 19.62
N TYR A 42 -9.37 -1.40 19.32
CA TYR A 42 -9.56 -0.85 17.97
C TYR A 42 -8.34 -0.17 17.32
N VAL A 43 -7.29 0.13 18.09
CA VAL A 43 -6.04 0.70 17.55
C VAL A 43 -4.92 -0.30 17.85
N TYR A 44 -4.49 -1.02 16.84
CA TYR A 44 -3.31 -1.87 16.94
C TYR A 44 -2.06 -1.02 16.79
N CYS A 45 -1.42 -0.76 17.92
CA CYS A 45 -0.03 -0.29 18.07
C CYS A 45 0.34 1.04 17.36
N VAL A 46 0.37 2.12 18.14
CA VAL A 46 1.28 3.24 17.85
C VAL A 46 2.57 2.96 18.63
N LEU A 47 3.65 2.60 17.95
CA LEU A 47 4.96 2.40 18.54
C LEU A 47 5.89 3.53 18.11
N ALA A 48 6.23 4.42 19.02
CA ALA A 48 7.22 5.47 18.77
C ALA A 48 8.53 5.12 19.50
N GLN A 49 9.62 5.09 18.77
CA GLN A 49 10.95 4.93 19.33
C GLN A 49 11.69 6.28 19.27
N ILE A 50 11.86 6.92 20.42
CA ILE A 50 12.61 8.17 20.55
C ILE A 50 13.99 7.83 21.10
N CYS A 51 15.03 8.13 20.34
CA CYS A 51 16.40 7.98 20.80
C CYS A 51 16.83 9.24 21.55
N ILE A 52 17.04 9.14 22.85
CA ILE A 52 17.64 10.20 23.66
C ILE A 52 19.15 10.00 23.59
N LEU A 53 19.85 10.84 22.82
CA LEU A 53 21.31 10.89 22.89
C LEU A 53 21.71 11.60 24.19
N ARG A 54 22.26 10.86 25.16
CA ARG A 54 22.98 11.46 26.27
C ARG A 54 24.29 12.01 25.72
N VAL A 55 24.39 13.31 25.55
CA VAL A 55 25.65 14.01 25.40
C VAL A 55 26.15 14.28 26.82
N GLY A 56 27.43 14.02 27.06
CA GLY A 56 28.04 13.97 28.38
C GLY A 56 27.78 15.16 29.32
N PRO A 57 28.29 15.15 30.57
CA PRO A 57 27.78 15.94 31.67
C PRO A 57 27.95 17.46 31.56
N ASN A 58 28.56 17.99 30.49
CA ASN A 58 28.86 19.43 30.34
C ASN A 58 28.06 20.14 29.27
N THR A 59 27.02 19.53 28.67
CA THR A 59 26.15 20.22 27.70
C THR A 59 24.69 20.21 28.15
N MET A 60 24.16 21.37 28.50
CA MET A 60 22.80 21.59 29.01
C MET A 60 21.68 21.38 27.96
N HIS A 61 21.95 20.79 26.80
CA HIS A 61 20.98 20.53 25.77
C HIS A 61 20.88 19.03 25.48
N HIS A 62 19.89 18.36 26.09
CA HIS A 62 19.47 17.03 25.68
C HIS A 62 18.71 17.13 24.36
N ALA A 63 19.38 16.97 23.22
CA ALA A 63 18.73 16.87 21.93
C ALA A 63 18.08 15.49 21.81
N CYS A 64 16.77 15.43 22.07
CA CYS A 64 15.98 14.24 21.72
C CYS A 64 15.84 14.18 20.19
N ARG A 65 16.50 13.21 19.55
CA ARG A 65 16.36 12.98 18.12
C ARG A 65 15.26 11.93 17.88
N PHE A 66 14.22 12.31 17.11
CA PHE A 66 13.24 11.35 16.64
C PHE A 66 13.96 10.27 15.79
N LYS A 67 13.70 9.00 16.08
CA LYS A 67 14.28 7.89 15.33
C LYS A 67 13.25 7.29 14.38
N ARG A 68 12.18 6.72 14.91
CA ARG A 68 11.14 6.12 14.09
C ARG A 68 9.81 5.96 14.84
N CYS A 69 8.71 5.93 14.11
CA CYS A 69 7.42 5.49 14.63
C CYS A 69 6.73 4.58 13.61
N PHE A 70 5.79 3.80 14.09
CA PHE A 70 4.95 2.92 13.28
C PHE A 70 3.50 3.06 13.70
N VAL A 71 2.60 3.03 12.73
CA VAL A 71 1.14 3.04 12.95
C VAL A 71 0.47 2.04 12.02
N SER A 72 -0.48 1.30 12.56
CA SER A 72 -1.43 0.48 11.81
C SER A 72 -2.78 0.53 12.51
N LEU A 73 -3.86 0.68 11.74
CA LEU A 73 -5.21 0.81 12.28
C LEU A 73 -6.00 -0.47 12.05
N GLY A 74 -6.46 -1.10 13.14
CA GLY A 74 -7.24 -2.33 13.10
C GLY A 74 -8.46 -2.29 12.16
N PRO A 75 -9.29 -1.22 12.17
CA PRO A 75 -10.39 -1.09 11.22
C PRO A 75 -9.97 -1.16 9.76
N MET A 76 -8.83 -0.57 9.38
CA MET A 76 -8.31 -0.61 8.01
C MET A 76 -7.87 -2.03 7.61
N ILE A 77 -7.22 -2.76 8.53
CA ILE A 77 -6.84 -4.16 8.31
C ILE A 77 -8.09 -5.03 8.12
N ASN A 78 -9.12 -4.84 8.95
CA ASN A 78 -10.35 -5.61 8.88
C ASN A 78 -11.11 -5.35 7.57
N VAL A 79 -11.20 -4.10 7.13
CA VAL A 79 -11.81 -3.75 5.83
C VAL A 79 -11.03 -4.41 4.69
N ALA A 80 -9.71 -4.30 4.68
CA ALA A 80 -8.88 -4.93 3.66
C ALA A 80 -9.05 -6.47 3.64
N TYR A 81 -9.09 -7.09 4.81
CA TYR A 81 -9.31 -8.53 4.93
C TYR A 81 -10.68 -8.96 4.40
N GLY A 82 -11.73 -8.21 4.74
CA GLY A 82 -13.11 -8.46 4.30
C GLY A 82 -13.34 -8.31 2.80
N CYS A 83 -12.58 -7.43 2.12
CA CYS A 83 -12.73 -7.22 0.68
C CYS A 83 -12.30 -8.40 -0.20
N GLY A 84 -11.63 -9.41 0.34
CA GLY A 84 -11.20 -10.59 -0.42
C GLY A 84 -10.05 -10.36 -1.41
N MET A 85 -9.79 -9.12 -1.80
CA MET A 85 -8.68 -8.75 -2.67
C MET A 85 -7.36 -8.92 -1.91
N ARG A 86 -6.48 -9.78 -2.39
CA ARG A 86 -5.22 -10.11 -1.70
C ARG A 86 -4.04 -9.47 -2.41
N PHE A 87 -4.03 -8.15 -2.45
CA PHE A 87 -2.95 -7.39 -3.05
C PHE A 87 -2.56 -6.20 -2.16
N ALA A 88 -1.29 -5.84 -2.15
CA ALA A 88 -0.79 -4.65 -1.49
C ALA A 88 0.29 -3.99 -2.33
N ALA A 89 0.58 -2.73 -2.03
CA ALA A 89 1.75 -2.04 -2.56
C ALA A 89 2.53 -1.40 -1.40
N VAL A 90 3.85 -1.49 -1.46
CA VAL A 90 4.76 -0.90 -0.49
C VAL A 90 5.77 -0.01 -1.18
N ASP A 91 6.00 1.17 -0.60
CA ASP A 91 6.95 2.16 -1.09
C ASP A 91 7.37 3.09 0.04
N ALA A 92 8.45 3.85 -0.18
CA ALA A 92 8.90 4.88 0.74
C ALA A 92 9.07 6.22 0.03
N ALA A 93 8.76 7.30 0.72
CA ALA A 93 8.90 8.64 0.21
C ALA A 93 9.73 9.50 1.17
N PHE A 94 10.68 10.26 0.63
CA PHE A 94 11.54 11.13 1.41
C PHE A 94 10.75 12.20 2.17
N SER A 95 11.17 12.48 3.40
CA SER A 95 10.81 13.69 4.12
C SER A 95 11.32 14.91 3.32
N LYS A 96 10.56 15.99 3.38
CA LYS A 96 10.97 17.29 2.83
C LYS A 96 11.34 18.28 3.93
N HIS A 97 11.28 17.85 5.19
CA HIS A 97 11.59 18.67 6.35
C HIS A 97 13.10 18.97 6.43
N THR A 98 13.47 20.22 6.62
CA THR A 98 14.87 20.72 6.56
C THR A 98 15.82 20.03 7.54
N VAL A 99 15.34 19.70 8.74
CA VAL A 99 16.14 19.03 9.80
C VAL A 99 16.07 17.50 9.73
N TYR A 100 15.07 16.95 9.01
CA TYR A 100 14.84 15.51 8.91
C TYR A 100 14.89 15.06 7.44
N ARG A 101 15.86 15.54 6.68
CA ARG A 101 15.98 15.37 5.23
C ARG A 101 16.10 13.91 4.78
N ASP A 102 16.87 13.12 5.55
CA ASP A 102 17.08 11.69 5.21
C ASP A 102 15.93 10.80 5.67
N GLY A 103 15.00 11.37 6.43
CA GLY A 103 13.83 10.66 6.94
C GLY A 103 12.89 10.22 5.82
N GLN A 104 12.19 9.12 6.07
CA GLN A 104 11.28 8.55 5.10
C GLN A 104 9.95 8.15 5.71
N LEU A 105 8.90 8.35 4.92
CA LEU A 105 7.58 7.80 5.13
C LEU A 105 7.47 6.48 4.36
N HIS A 106 7.50 5.34 5.06
CA HIS A 106 7.16 4.04 4.51
C HIS A 106 5.65 3.86 4.56
N LEU A 107 5.04 3.44 3.46
CA LEU A 107 3.60 3.17 3.35
C LEU A 107 3.37 1.75 2.84
N LEU A 108 2.40 1.06 3.43
CA LEU A 108 1.83 -0.18 2.93
C LEU A 108 0.34 0.08 2.66
N THR A 109 -0.08 -0.10 1.42
CA THR A 109 -1.43 0.25 0.96
C THR A 109 -2.10 -0.91 0.24
N THR A 110 -3.43 -0.88 0.20
CA THR A 110 -4.25 -1.74 -0.65
C THR A 110 -5.49 -0.98 -1.14
N ARG A 111 -6.43 -1.68 -1.75
CA ARG A 111 -7.73 -1.17 -2.19
C ARG A 111 -8.87 -1.86 -1.44
N ASP A 112 -9.95 -1.12 -1.21
CA ASP A 112 -11.21 -1.70 -0.74
C ASP A 112 -12.08 -2.19 -1.91
N GLY A 113 -13.23 -2.76 -1.58
CA GLY A 113 -14.19 -3.25 -2.56
C GLY A 113 -14.79 -2.18 -3.51
N ASN A 114 -14.61 -0.90 -3.19
CA ASN A 114 -14.94 0.23 -4.07
C ASN A 114 -13.71 0.81 -4.80
N ASN A 115 -12.60 0.08 -4.81
CA ASN A 115 -11.33 0.51 -5.41
C ASN A 115 -10.74 1.79 -4.80
N LYS A 116 -11.12 2.13 -3.55
CA LYS A 116 -10.54 3.25 -2.80
C LYS A 116 -9.30 2.79 -2.03
N THR A 117 -8.31 3.67 -1.91
CA THR A 117 -7.04 3.35 -1.23
C THR A 117 -7.23 3.16 0.27
N ILE A 118 -6.63 2.11 0.81
CA ILE A 118 -6.51 1.82 2.23
C ILE A 118 -5.03 1.89 2.62
N ALA A 119 -4.69 2.65 3.67
CA ALA A 119 -3.40 2.55 4.33
C ALA A 119 -3.45 1.43 5.37
N LEU A 120 -2.80 0.31 5.10
CA LEU A 120 -2.71 -0.82 6.04
C LEU A 120 -1.78 -0.49 7.21
N ALA A 121 -0.67 0.17 6.89
CA ALA A 121 0.32 0.62 7.87
C ALA A 121 1.19 1.71 7.28
N TRP A 122 1.80 2.50 8.17
CA TRP A 122 2.87 3.42 7.81
C TRP A 122 3.93 3.50 8.90
N ALA A 123 5.13 3.89 8.51
CA ALA A 123 6.20 4.22 9.44
C ALA A 123 6.95 5.46 8.96
N ILE A 124 7.34 6.30 9.92
CA ILE A 124 8.26 7.40 9.67
C ILE A 124 9.59 6.97 10.27
N CYS A 125 10.62 6.89 9.44
CA CYS A 125 11.94 6.37 9.80
C CYS A 125 13.02 7.40 9.49
N GLU A 126 14.16 7.25 10.16
CA GLU A 126 15.31 8.16 10.09
C GLU A 126 16.01 8.18 8.72
N THR A 127 15.90 7.09 7.96
CA THR A 127 16.55 6.94 6.63
C THR A 127 15.93 5.79 5.87
N GLU A 128 16.27 5.67 4.58
CA GLU A 128 15.94 4.51 3.76
C GLU A 128 17.08 3.49 3.79
N SER A 129 16.81 2.36 4.41
CA SER A 129 17.79 1.29 4.58
C SER A 129 17.13 -0.08 4.70
N SER A 130 17.90 -1.14 4.53
CA SER A 130 17.42 -2.50 4.80
C SER A 130 16.91 -2.66 6.23
N ALA A 131 17.52 -1.97 7.19
CA ALA A 131 17.12 -2.02 8.60
C ALA A 131 15.76 -1.34 8.85
N THR A 132 15.45 -0.24 8.15
CA THR A 132 14.15 0.43 8.27
C THR A 132 13.04 -0.34 7.57
N TYR A 133 13.31 -0.99 6.45
CA TYR A 133 12.36 -1.93 5.83
C TYR A 133 12.10 -3.17 6.69
N GLU A 134 13.14 -3.71 7.33
CA GLU A 134 12.98 -4.83 8.26
C GLU A 134 12.19 -4.43 9.51
N TYR A 135 12.47 -3.26 10.08
CA TYR A 135 11.67 -2.69 11.16
C TYR A 135 10.19 -2.55 10.75
N PHE A 136 9.93 -1.95 9.58
CA PHE A 136 8.57 -1.75 9.08
C PHE A 136 7.84 -3.08 8.91
N ALA A 137 8.47 -4.08 8.28
CA ALA A 137 7.91 -5.40 8.10
C ALA A 137 7.62 -6.11 9.43
N THR A 138 8.55 -6.04 10.38
CA THR A 138 8.39 -6.64 11.71
C THR A 138 7.19 -6.02 12.43
N LYS A 139 7.06 -4.69 12.38
CA LYS A 139 5.93 -3.99 12.99
C LYS A 139 4.59 -4.28 12.28
N CYS A 140 4.58 -4.41 10.97
CA CYS A 140 3.41 -4.89 10.23
C CYS A 140 2.99 -6.30 10.67
N HIS A 141 3.95 -7.20 10.86
CA HIS A 141 3.68 -8.55 11.35
C HIS A 141 3.08 -8.53 12.77
N GLU A 142 3.70 -7.81 13.70
CA GLU A 142 3.23 -7.64 15.09
C GLU A 142 1.83 -7.02 15.15
N ALA A 143 1.50 -6.09 14.27
CA ALA A 143 0.18 -5.45 14.16
C ALA A 143 -0.90 -6.34 13.52
N GLY A 144 -0.56 -7.57 13.11
CA GLY A 144 -1.52 -8.50 12.52
C GLY A 144 -1.77 -8.30 11.02
N VAL A 145 -1.03 -7.42 10.34
CA VAL A 145 -1.11 -7.22 8.88
C VAL A 145 -0.72 -8.50 8.12
N GLY A 146 0.08 -9.36 8.74
CA GLY A 146 0.48 -10.65 8.17
C GLY A 146 -0.67 -11.58 7.80
N ARG A 147 -1.84 -11.44 8.44
CA ARG A 147 -3.05 -12.19 8.05
C ARG A 147 -3.52 -11.81 6.64
N TYR A 148 -3.39 -10.55 6.30
CA TYR A 148 -3.74 -10.03 4.98
C TYR A 148 -2.67 -10.38 3.93
N LEU A 149 -1.38 -10.31 4.28
CA LEU A 149 -0.24 -10.61 3.44
C LEU A 149 0.11 -12.12 3.44
N SER A 150 -0.91 -12.97 3.29
CA SER A 150 -0.79 -14.43 3.21
C SER A 150 -0.13 -14.89 1.91
N ALA A 151 0.11 -16.19 1.75
CA ALA A 151 0.67 -16.79 0.53
C ALA A 151 -0.19 -16.55 -0.74
N GLN A 152 -1.48 -16.21 -0.56
CA GLN A 152 -2.40 -15.87 -1.64
C GLN A 152 -2.31 -14.39 -2.05
N ALA A 153 -1.62 -13.56 -1.25
CA ALA A 153 -1.47 -12.15 -1.54
C ALA A 153 -0.27 -11.89 -2.46
N ILE A 154 -0.33 -10.77 -3.18
CA ILE A 154 0.80 -10.24 -3.94
C ILE A 154 1.13 -8.84 -3.42
N ILE A 155 2.42 -8.55 -3.23
CA ILE A 155 2.91 -7.25 -2.80
C ILE A 155 3.70 -6.60 -3.92
N PHE A 156 3.19 -5.49 -4.46
CA PHE A 156 3.89 -4.70 -5.46
C PHE A 156 4.86 -3.72 -4.82
N SER A 157 6.07 -3.66 -5.37
CA SER A 157 7.10 -2.72 -4.95
C SER A 157 8.02 -2.35 -6.12
N ASP A 158 8.85 -1.36 -5.94
CA ASP A 158 9.99 -1.15 -6.81
C ASP A 158 11.06 -2.25 -6.62
N ARG A 159 12.22 -2.12 -7.28
CA ARG A 159 13.34 -3.07 -7.17
C ARG A 159 14.44 -2.62 -6.20
N GLN A 160 14.13 -1.76 -5.25
CA GLN A 160 15.10 -1.25 -4.30
C GLN A 160 15.65 -2.37 -3.39
N LYS A 161 16.94 -2.29 -3.08
CA LYS A 161 17.65 -3.36 -2.34
C LYS A 161 17.07 -3.61 -0.95
N GLY A 162 16.64 -2.55 -0.26
CA GLY A 162 16.10 -2.64 1.11
C GLY A 162 14.79 -3.42 1.19
N ILE A 163 13.95 -3.33 0.16
CA ILE A 163 12.61 -3.93 0.13
C ILE A 163 12.61 -5.46 0.19
N LYS A 164 13.73 -6.11 -0.18
CA LYS A 164 13.87 -7.57 -0.02
C LYS A 164 13.70 -8.02 1.43
N ARG A 165 14.11 -7.19 2.40
CA ARG A 165 13.92 -7.47 3.83
C ARG A 165 12.46 -7.40 4.24
N PHE A 166 11.68 -6.50 3.61
CA PHE A 166 10.24 -6.44 3.81
C PHE A 166 9.58 -7.71 3.29
N HIS A 167 9.83 -8.09 2.04
CA HIS A 167 9.24 -9.28 1.44
C HIS A 167 9.58 -10.57 2.20
N ALA A 168 10.79 -10.70 2.74
CA ALA A 168 11.22 -11.88 3.47
C ALA A 168 10.42 -12.16 4.77
N LYS A 169 9.64 -11.20 5.26
CA LYS A 169 8.82 -11.37 6.47
C LYS A 169 7.41 -11.91 6.20
N PHE A 170 6.99 -11.97 4.93
CA PHE A 170 5.64 -12.38 4.56
C PHE A 170 5.66 -13.48 3.52
N PRO A 171 4.73 -14.46 3.58
CA PRO A 171 4.61 -15.51 2.57
C PRO A 171 3.99 -15.00 1.26
N ALA A 172 3.60 -13.73 1.19
CA ALA A 172 2.99 -13.12 0.01
C ALA A 172 3.93 -13.18 -1.20
N LYS A 173 3.35 -13.31 -2.38
CA LYS A 173 4.06 -13.26 -3.66
C LYS A 173 4.59 -11.86 -3.92
N ILE A 174 5.67 -11.76 -4.68
CA ILE A 174 6.30 -10.50 -5.05
C ILE A 174 5.80 -10.05 -6.41
N GLY A 175 5.35 -8.80 -6.49
CA GLY A 175 5.08 -8.10 -7.75
C GLY A 175 6.03 -6.91 -7.91
N ARG A 176 6.56 -6.69 -9.11
CA ARG A 176 7.43 -5.55 -9.38
C ARG A 176 6.67 -4.45 -10.10
N CYS A 177 6.90 -3.21 -9.68
CA CYS A 177 6.30 -2.05 -10.33
C CYS A 177 6.78 -1.93 -11.78
N PHE A 178 5.91 -2.23 -12.74
CA PHE A 178 6.27 -2.24 -14.15
C PHE A 178 6.56 -0.83 -14.69
N LYS A 179 5.95 0.20 -14.13
CA LYS A 179 6.25 1.60 -14.44
C LYS A 179 7.74 1.91 -14.19
N HIS A 180 8.25 1.58 -13.02
CA HIS A 180 9.68 1.77 -12.70
C HIS A 180 10.59 0.91 -13.56
N ILE A 181 10.14 -0.26 -14.01
CA ILE A 181 10.88 -1.09 -14.97
C ILE A 181 11.00 -0.38 -16.31
N ILE A 182 9.90 0.19 -16.84
CA ILE A 182 9.92 0.99 -18.07
C ILE A 182 10.87 2.19 -17.94
N GLU A 183 10.75 2.96 -16.88
CA GLU A 183 11.59 4.14 -16.63
C GLU A 183 13.08 3.77 -16.55
N ASN A 184 13.42 2.67 -15.91
CA ASN A 184 14.79 2.17 -15.85
C ASN A 184 15.32 1.70 -17.22
N CYS A 185 14.47 1.05 -18.02
CA CYS A 185 14.80 0.70 -19.40
C CYS A 185 15.09 1.97 -20.23
N GLN A 186 14.21 2.96 -20.17
CA GLN A 186 14.38 4.24 -20.88
C GLN A 186 15.67 4.97 -20.48
N LYS A 187 16.00 4.97 -19.17
CA LYS A 187 17.27 5.52 -18.67
C LYS A 187 18.48 4.77 -19.27
N ARG A 188 18.39 3.45 -19.36
CA ARG A 188 19.49 2.60 -19.83
C ARG A 188 19.77 2.75 -21.33
N ILE A 189 18.73 2.94 -22.15
CA ILE A 189 18.89 3.12 -23.61
C ILE A 189 19.10 4.57 -24.02
N ARG A 190 19.02 5.53 -23.08
CA ARG A 190 19.24 6.96 -23.37
C ARG A 190 20.63 7.17 -23.99
N GLY A 191 20.70 7.91 -25.09
CA GLY A 191 21.94 8.20 -25.81
C GLY A 191 22.41 7.11 -26.79
N THR A 192 21.70 5.99 -26.90
CA THR A 192 22.03 4.91 -27.88
C THR A 192 21.41 5.16 -29.25
N GLY A 193 20.62 6.20 -29.44
CA GLY A 193 19.83 6.40 -30.66
C GLY A 193 18.62 5.49 -30.81
N GLN A 194 18.40 4.57 -29.86
CA GLN A 194 17.24 3.68 -29.87
C GLN A 194 16.13 4.20 -28.95
N SER A 195 14.90 3.93 -29.34
CA SER A 195 13.71 4.21 -28.55
C SER A 195 12.68 3.11 -28.77
N PHE A 196 11.70 3.02 -27.89
CA PHE A 196 10.59 2.09 -28.02
C PHE A 196 9.28 2.72 -27.58
N THR A 197 8.20 2.18 -28.13
CA THR A 197 6.86 2.61 -27.77
C THR A 197 6.48 2.00 -26.41
N GLN A 198 6.16 2.82 -25.40
CA GLN A 198 5.70 2.32 -24.10
C GLN A 198 4.49 1.36 -24.23
N LYS A 199 3.66 1.56 -25.29
CA LYS A 199 2.54 0.67 -25.60
C LYS A 199 2.98 -0.79 -25.77
N LEU A 200 4.13 -1.05 -26.41
CA LEU A 200 4.68 -2.41 -26.56
C LEU A 200 5.17 -2.98 -25.23
N ALA A 201 5.84 -2.18 -24.41
CA ALA A 201 6.24 -2.62 -23.08
C ALA A 201 5.03 -3.02 -22.22
N TRP A 202 3.96 -2.21 -22.22
CA TRP A 202 2.72 -2.56 -21.52
C TRP A 202 2.01 -3.77 -22.13
N ALA A 203 2.08 -3.98 -23.45
CA ALA A 203 1.54 -5.18 -24.07
C ALA A 203 2.34 -6.43 -23.63
N LEU A 204 3.67 -6.32 -23.51
CA LEU A 204 4.53 -7.38 -23.01
C LEU A 204 4.15 -7.80 -21.59
N GLN A 205 3.96 -6.83 -20.70
CA GLN A 205 3.54 -7.09 -19.32
C GLN A 205 2.16 -7.75 -19.24
N ARG A 206 1.22 -7.36 -20.12
CA ARG A 206 -0.19 -7.81 -20.12
C ARG A 206 -0.43 -9.11 -20.85
N ALA A 207 0.55 -9.65 -21.55
CA ALA A 207 0.44 -10.92 -22.27
C ALA A 207 -0.10 -12.01 -21.33
N GLN A 208 -1.16 -12.71 -21.73
CA GLN A 208 -1.84 -13.71 -20.91
C GLN A 208 -1.18 -15.08 -21.03
N THR A 209 -0.48 -15.33 -22.13
CA THR A 209 0.21 -16.58 -22.44
C THR A 209 1.64 -16.33 -22.85
N GLU A 210 2.49 -17.34 -22.71
CA GLU A 210 3.89 -17.27 -23.13
C GLU A 210 4.01 -17.04 -24.65
N ALA A 211 3.12 -17.62 -25.44
CA ALA A 211 3.09 -17.40 -26.88
C ALA A 211 2.79 -15.93 -27.23
N GLU A 212 1.86 -15.30 -26.53
CA GLU A 212 1.57 -13.87 -26.69
C GLU A 212 2.76 -13.01 -26.27
N TYR A 213 3.41 -13.33 -25.13
CA TYR A 213 4.62 -12.67 -24.66
C TYR A 213 5.71 -12.71 -25.73
N LYS A 214 6.06 -13.89 -26.25
CA LYS A 214 7.07 -14.08 -27.30
C LYS A 214 6.74 -13.30 -28.57
N ARG A 215 5.46 -13.27 -28.98
CA ARG A 215 5.01 -12.51 -30.14
C ARG A 215 5.20 -11.00 -29.97
N VAL A 216 4.90 -10.47 -28.77
CA VAL A 216 5.08 -9.04 -28.47
C VAL A 216 6.58 -8.71 -28.33
N LEU A 217 7.36 -9.60 -27.69
CA LEU A 217 8.80 -9.46 -27.56
C LEU A 217 9.48 -9.39 -28.93
N ALA A 218 9.08 -10.24 -29.88
CA ALA A 218 9.61 -10.21 -31.25
C ALA A 218 9.29 -8.88 -31.98
N LYS A 219 8.14 -8.25 -31.70
CA LYS A 219 7.83 -6.90 -32.19
C LYS A 219 8.75 -5.85 -31.57
N LEU A 220 8.93 -5.92 -30.25
CA LEU A 220 9.81 -5.00 -29.52
C LEU A 220 11.27 -5.16 -29.96
N THR A 221 11.73 -6.39 -30.25
CA THR A 221 13.08 -6.65 -30.77
C THR A 221 13.33 -5.95 -32.09
N ARG A 222 12.32 -5.89 -32.97
CA ARG A 222 12.42 -5.17 -34.26
C ARG A 222 12.43 -3.65 -34.08
N GLU A 223 11.71 -3.12 -33.09
CA GLU A 223 11.66 -1.68 -32.80
C GLU A 223 12.89 -1.22 -32.01
N CYS A 224 13.26 -1.94 -30.96
CA CYS A 224 14.37 -1.60 -30.07
C CYS A 224 14.99 -2.86 -29.45
N PRO A 225 16.05 -3.46 -30.10
CA PRO A 225 16.71 -4.66 -29.59
C PRO A 225 17.23 -4.54 -28.15
N LEU A 226 17.73 -3.36 -27.77
CA LEU A 226 18.26 -3.14 -26.42
C LEU A 226 17.16 -3.17 -25.37
N ALA A 227 16.00 -2.58 -25.68
CA ALA A 227 14.84 -2.65 -24.77
C ALA A 227 14.30 -4.07 -24.65
N ALA A 228 14.18 -4.78 -25.78
CA ALA A 228 13.73 -6.18 -25.81
C ALA A 228 14.60 -7.05 -24.90
N ARG A 229 15.93 -6.98 -25.07
CA ARG A 229 16.87 -7.68 -24.19
C ARG A 229 16.70 -7.29 -22.73
N TYR A 230 16.57 -5.98 -22.44
CA TYR A 230 16.37 -5.52 -21.06
C TYR A 230 15.14 -6.13 -20.41
N PHE A 231 14.00 -6.19 -21.12
CA PHE A 231 12.77 -6.74 -20.58
C PHE A 231 12.83 -8.28 -20.46
N ASP A 232 13.46 -8.97 -21.41
CA ASP A 232 13.58 -10.43 -21.40
C ASP A 232 14.56 -10.93 -20.32
N ASP A 233 15.61 -10.16 -20.02
CA ASP A 233 16.59 -10.46 -18.97
C ASP A 233 16.03 -10.28 -17.55
N ILE A 234 14.82 -9.74 -17.37
CA ILE A 234 14.23 -9.56 -16.03
C ILE A 234 13.83 -10.91 -15.46
N SER A 235 14.43 -11.29 -14.36
CA SER A 235 14.16 -12.54 -13.69
C SER A 235 13.84 -12.33 -12.19
N PRO A 236 12.92 -13.11 -11.62
CA PRO A 236 12.03 -14.08 -12.29
C PRO A 236 10.85 -13.41 -13.00
N HIS A 237 10.41 -13.94 -14.13
CA HIS A 237 9.28 -13.42 -14.92
C HIS A 237 7.96 -13.38 -14.12
N VAL A 238 7.76 -14.32 -13.20
CA VAL A 238 6.56 -14.39 -12.33
C VAL A 238 6.38 -13.16 -11.43
N GLU A 239 7.44 -12.42 -11.15
CA GLU A 239 7.32 -11.17 -10.39
C GLU A 239 6.87 -9.98 -11.25
N VAL A 240 6.83 -10.13 -12.59
CA VAL A 240 6.68 -9.01 -13.53
C VAL A 240 5.56 -9.23 -14.54
N TYR A 241 5.52 -10.39 -15.18
CA TYR A 241 4.68 -10.63 -16.35
C TYR A 241 3.44 -11.45 -16.04
N GLN A 242 2.30 -11.02 -16.60
CA GLN A 242 1.01 -11.64 -16.32
C GLN A 242 0.97 -13.11 -16.75
N TYR A 243 1.56 -13.47 -17.87
CA TYR A 243 1.58 -14.85 -18.33
C TYR A 243 2.23 -15.81 -17.34
N ALA A 244 3.35 -15.38 -16.74
CA ALA A 244 4.07 -16.18 -15.75
C ALA A 244 3.33 -16.23 -14.42
N MET A 245 2.66 -15.13 -14.01
CA MET A 245 1.77 -15.11 -12.85
C MET A 245 0.60 -16.08 -13.07
N ASN A 246 -0.01 -16.08 -14.27
CA ASN A 246 -1.11 -16.97 -14.61
C ASN A 246 -0.69 -18.44 -14.55
N ALA A 247 0.51 -18.77 -15.04
CA ALA A 247 1.05 -20.13 -15.00
C ALA A 247 1.23 -20.67 -13.58
N GLU A 248 1.47 -19.80 -12.59
CA GLU A 248 1.58 -20.15 -11.19
C GLU A 248 0.28 -19.89 -10.39
N GLY A 249 -0.81 -19.52 -11.04
CA GLY A 249 -2.10 -19.24 -10.38
C GLY A 249 -2.08 -18.01 -9.48
N ILE A 250 -1.19 -17.06 -9.73
CA ILE A 250 -1.07 -15.83 -8.95
C ILE A 250 -2.03 -14.77 -9.47
N ALA A 251 -2.99 -14.37 -8.63
CA ALA A 251 -3.94 -13.32 -8.96
C ALA A 251 -3.34 -11.93 -8.73
N SER A 252 -3.04 -11.20 -9.80
CA SER A 252 -2.59 -9.80 -9.73
C SER A 252 -3.74 -8.82 -9.48
N HIS A 253 -5.01 -9.27 -9.55
CA HIS A 253 -6.22 -8.43 -9.47
C HIS A 253 -6.21 -7.24 -10.45
N GLY A 254 -5.52 -7.38 -11.60
CA GLY A 254 -5.35 -6.32 -12.59
C GLY A 254 -4.30 -5.27 -12.26
N PHE A 255 -3.67 -5.35 -11.08
CA PHE A 255 -2.60 -4.45 -10.69
C PHE A 255 -1.26 -4.88 -11.29
N LYS A 256 -0.43 -3.89 -11.62
CA LYS A 256 0.85 -4.05 -12.34
C LYS A 256 1.93 -3.10 -11.82
N THR A 257 1.55 -2.23 -10.89
CA THR A 257 2.40 -1.15 -10.41
C THR A 257 2.15 -0.89 -8.93
N SER A 258 3.11 -0.23 -8.29
CA SER A 258 2.96 0.36 -6.95
C SER A 258 2.25 1.72 -6.95
N GLN A 259 1.62 2.12 -8.07
CA GLN A 259 1.06 3.47 -8.23
C GLN A 259 0.07 3.88 -7.14
N ILE A 260 -0.63 2.93 -6.50
CA ILE A 260 -1.53 3.26 -5.40
C ILE A 260 -0.81 3.85 -4.19
N VAL A 261 0.37 3.35 -3.87
CA VAL A 261 1.18 3.89 -2.77
C VAL A 261 1.86 5.20 -3.18
N GLU A 262 2.29 5.31 -4.45
CA GLU A 262 2.80 6.56 -5.00
C GLU A 262 1.73 7.67 -4.95
N SER A 263 0.48 7.35 -5.31
CA SER A 263 -0.65 8.28 -5.23
C SER A 263 -0.91 8.73 -3.80
N LEU A 264 -0.84 7.83 -2.83
CA LEU A 264 -1.01 8.18 -1.42
C LEU A 264 0.17 9.00 -0.89
N ASN A 265 1.41 8.71 -1.32
CA ASN A 265 2.56 9.55 -1.07
C ASN A 265 2.37 10.98 -1.61
N GLY A 266 1.67 11.12 -2.73
CA GLY A 266 1.26 12.40 -3.32
C GLY A 266 0.31 13.20 -2.43
N VAL A 267 -0.64 12.54 -1.76
CA VAL A 267 -1.57 13.18 -0.81
C VAL A 267 -0.81 13.82 0.37
N PHE A 268 0.31 13.24 0.78
CA PHE A 268 1.10 13.74 1.92
C PHE A 268 2.31 14.59 1.53
N VAL A 269 2.38 15.11 0.31
CA VAL A 269 3.52 15.93 -0.17
C VAL A 269 3.79 17.11 0.76
N GLU A 270 2.77 17.91 1.07
CA GLU A 270 2.88 19.06 1.97
C GLU A 270 3.14 18.63 3.41
N ALA A 271 2.45 17.58 3.87
CA ALA A 271 2.64 17.08 5.23
C ALA A 271 4.07 16.59 5.49
N ARG A 272 4.78 16.10 4.45
CA ARG A 272 6.19 15.67 4.54
C ARG A 272 7.19 16.84 4.72
N GLU A 273 6.76 18.08 4.55
CA GLU A 273 7.54 19.28 4.87
C GLU A 273 7.58 19.58 6.38
N HIS A 274 6.68 18.96 7.13
CA HIS A 274 6.57 19.15 8.57
C HIS A 274 7.39 18.12 9.37
N ALA A 275 7.60 18.45 10.65
CA ALA A 275 8.24 17.53 11.60
C ALA A 275 7.47 16.19 11.69
N PRO A 276 8.14 15.08 12.01
CA PRO A 276 7.56 13.73 11.99
C PRO A 276 6.24 13.59 12.76
N TYR A 277 6.06 14.29 13.88
CA TYR A 277 4.82 14.24 14.65
C TYR A 277 3.64 14.90 13.92
N ARG A 278 3.87 16.01 13.19
CA ARG A 278 2.82 16.68 12.40
C ARG A 278 2.47 15.87 11.16
N LEU A 279 3.48 15.27 10.50
CA LEU A 279 3.25 14.34 9.43
C LEU A 279 2.37 13.17 9.88
N ASN A 280 2.69 12.57 11.03
CA ASN A 280 1.90 11.47 11.57
C ASN A 280 0.47 11.90 11.92
N ALA A 281 0.28 13.10 12.49
CA ALA A 281 -1.04 13.65 12.78
C ALA A 281 -1.86 13.88 11.49
N ALA A 282 -1.24 14.37 10.41
CA ALA A 282 -1.90 14.55 9.13
C ALA A 282 -2.37 13.21 8.52
N ILE A 283 -1.52 12.16 8.59
CA ILE A 283 -1.89 10.84 8.11
C ILE A 283 -3.03 10.24 8.94
N LEU A 284 -2.99 10.38 10.27
CA LEU A 284 -4.05 9.92 11.17
C LEU A 284 -5.38 10.63 10.90
N LYS A 285 -5.35 11.95 10.66
CA LYS A 285 -6.53 12.73 10.30
C LYS A 285 -7.13 12.20 9.00
N TRP A 286 -6.31 12.09 7.95
CA TRP A 286 -6.74 11.53 6.67
C TRP A 286 -7.35 10.12 6.83
N ALA A 287 -6.70 9.23 7.59
CA ALA A 287 -7.20 7.88 7.81
C ALA A 287 -8.55 7.87 8.54
N GLY A 288 -8.75 8.76 9.52
CA GLY A 288 -10.03 8.93 10.20
C GLY A 288 -11.14 9.40 9.27
N GLU A 289 -10.85 10.38 8.41
CA GLU A 289 -11.78 10.87 7.39
C GLU A 289 -12.16 9.73 6.42
N GLN A 290 -11.18 8.94 5.98
CA GLN A 290 -11.40 7.79 5.12
C GLN A 290 -12.25 6.69 5.76
N ILE A 291 -12.10 6.44 7.07
CA ILE A 291 -12.94 5.48 7.80
C ILE A 291 -14.38 5.98 7.86
N ASN A 292 -14.60 7.24 8.22
CA ASN A 292 -15.94 7.82 8.33
C ASN A 292 -16.68 7.82 6.99
N GLU A 293 -16.02 8.26 5.91
CA GLU A 293 -16.58 8.25 4.55
C GLU A 293 -17.02 6.84 4.12
N ARG A 294 -16.23 5.82 4.47
CA ARG A 294 -16.58 4.42 4.17
C ARG A 294 -17.78 3.94 4.98
N LEU A 295 -17.83 4.27 6.26
CA LEU A 295 -18.95 3.88 7.12
C LEU A 295 -20.26 4.48 6.60
N GLU A 296 -20.27 5.77 6.25
CA GLU A 296 -21.45 6.43 5.68
C GLU A 296 -21.86 5.79 4.34
N SER A 297 -20.88 5.55 3.45
CA SER A 297 -21.13 4.94 2.15
C SER A 297 -21.66 3.51 2.26
N ILE A 298 -21.10 2.71 3.18
CA ILE A 298 -21.54 1.31 3.39
C ILE A 298 -22.93 1.28 3.99
N THR A 299 -23.21 2.13 5.01
CA THR A 299 -24.54 2.20 5.63
C THR A 299 -25.60 2.51 4.59
N LYS A 300 -25.37 3.58 3.80
CA LYS A 300 -26.31 3.95 2.72
C LYS A 300 -26.51 2.81 1.72
N TRP A 301 -25.43 2.12 1.32
CA TRP A 301 -25.48 1.04 0.34
C TRP A 301 -26.26 -0.18 0.85
N ILE A 302 -26.12 -0.50 2.14
CA ILE A 302 -26.90 -1.57 2.79
C ILE A 302 -28.35 -1.17 2.92
N ASP A 303 -28.66 0.07 3.33
CA ASP A 303 -30.02 0.59 3.47
C ASP A 303 -30.77 0.59 2.12
N GLU A 304 -30.04 0.74 1.01
CA GLU A 304 -30.56 0.65 -0.36
C GLU A 304 -30.71 -0.81 -0.87
N GLY A 305 -30.39 -1.82 -0.05
CA GLY A 305 -30.55 -3.25 -0.39
C GLY A 305 -29.49 -3.83 -1.32
N HIS A 306 -28.38 -3.12 -1.56
CA HIS A 306 -27.35 -3.58 -2.47
C HIS A 306 -26.44 -4.65 -1.85
N LEU A 307 -26.19 -5.74 -2.58
CA LEU A 307 -25.34 -6.85 -2.15
C LEU A 307 -23.86 -6.69 -2.53
N LEU A 308 -23.60 -5.93 -3.59
CA LEU A 308 -22.24 -5.69 -4.10
C LEU A 308 -21.86 -4.22 -3.93
N THR A 309 -20.59 -3.93 -3.78
CA THR A 309 -20.11 -2.54 -3.82
C THR A 309 -20.37 -1.94 -5.20
N LYS A 310 -20.50 -0.63 -5.29
CA LYS A 310 -20.73 0.08 -6.55
C LYS A 310 -19.68 -0.28 -7.62
N TYR A 311 -18.43 -0.39 -7.24
CA TYR A 311 -17.33 -0.76 -8.13
C TYR A 311 -17.43 -2.23 -8.58
N ALA A 312 -17.70 -3.15 -7.65
CA ALA A 312 -17.89 -4.56 -7.98
C ALA A 312 -19.09 -4.77 -8.93
N TYR A 313 -20.17 -4.03 -8.70
CA TYR A 313 -21.35 -4.03 -9.57
C TYR A 313 -21.03 -3.56 -10.99
N GLN A 314 -20.24 -2.47 -11.12
CA GLN A 314 -19.77 -1.98 -12.43
C GLN A 314 -18.90 -3.00 -13.16
N LEU A 315 -17.94 -3.64 -12.45
CA LEU A 315 -17.09 -4.68 -13.04
C LEU A 315 -17.91 -5.90 -13.50
N PHE A 316 -18.86 -6.33 -12.69
CA PHE A 316 -19.75 -7.42 -13.04
C PHE A 316 -20.58 -7.09 -14.28
N GLY A 317 -21.15 -5.89 -14.36
CA GLY A 317 -21.89 -5.41 -15.53
C GLY A 317 -21.04 -5.42 -16.82
N ILE A 318 -19.79 -4.98 -16.74
CA ILE A 318 -18.86 -5.02 -17.88
C ILE A 318 -18.59 -6.47 -18.32
N GLN A 319 -18.35 -7.38 -17.38
CA GLN A 319 -18.10 -8.79 -17.69
C GLN A 319 -19.34 -9.45 -18.32
N VAL A 320 -20.50 -9.23 -17.75
CA VAL A 320 -21.76 -9.80 -18.27
C VAL A 320 -22.04 -9.30 -19.67
N SER A 321 -21.94 -8.00 -19.94
CA SER A 321 -22.14 -7.44 -21.27
C SER A 321 -21.14 -7.91 -22.32
N THR A 322 -19.92 -8.28 -21.88
CA THR A 322 -18.87 -8.83 -22.75
C THR A 322 -19.15 -10.29 -23.13
N ILE A 323 -19.67 -11.10 -22.19
CA ILE A 323 -19.93 -12.54 -22.39
C ILE A 323 -21.30 -12.75 -23.02
N TRP A 324 -22.29 -11.97 -22.61
CA TRP A 324 -23.68 -12.00 -23.10
C TRP A 324 -24.14 -10.58 -23.49
N PRO A 325 -23.86 -10.14 -24.71
CA PRO A 325 -24.23 -8.78 -25.17
C PRO A 325 -25.70 -8.43 -25.05
N ASN A 326 -26.61 -9.44 -25.09
CA ASN A 326 -28.05 -9.29 -25.00
C ASN A 326 -28.61 -9.58 -23.58
N TRP A 327 -27.76 -9.67 -22.55
CA TRP A 327 -28.24 -9.85 -21.18
C TRP A 327 -29.03 -8.61 -20.74
N PRO A 328 -30.21 -8.77 -20.10
CA PRO A 328 -30.96 -7.63 -19.58
C PRO A 328 -30.11 -6.78 -18.68
N ASN A 329 -30.27 -5.46 -18.76
CA ASN A 329 -29.51 -4.52 -17.97
C ASN A 329 -29.62 -4.90 -16.46
N LEU A 330 -28.51 -5.06 -15.78
CA LEU A 330 -28.47 -5.46 -14.37
C LEU A 330 -29.30 -4.55 -13.44
N ALA A 331 -29.58 -3.31 -13.87
CA ALA A 331 -30.51 -2.40 -13.20
C ALA A 331 -31.97 -2.96 -13.15
N GLN A 332 -32.32 -3.89 -14.02
CA GLN A 332 -33.62 -4.54 -14.04
C GLN A 332 -33.71 -5.81 -13.19
N LEU A 333 -32.57 -6.25 -12.62
CA LEU A 333 -32.46 -7.42 -11.75
C LEU A 333 -32.36 -7.03 -10.27
N GLN A 334 -32.56 -5.76 -9.94
CA GLN A 334 -32.69 -5.32 -8.55
C GLN A 334 -34.11 -5.63 -8.06
N PRO A 335 -34.26 -6.24 -6.86
CA PRO A 335 -35.57 -6.49 -6.27
C PRO A 335 -36.31 -5.20 -5.94
#